data_415b3dfae0ff05edfad189757ed3ba94
#
_entry.id   415b3dfae0ff05edfad189757ed3ba94
#
_cell.length_a   1.000
_cell.length_b   1.000
_cell.length_c   1.000
_cell.angle_alpha   90.00
_cell.angle_beta   90.00
_cell.angle_gamma   90.00
#
_symmetry.space_group_name_H-M   'P 1'
#
loop_
_entity.id
_entity.type
_entity.pdbx_description
1 polymer ?
#
loop_
_entity_poly.entity_id
_entity_poly.type
_entity_poly.pdbx_seq_one_letter_code
_entity_poly.pdbx_strand_id
1 'polypeptide(L)'
;MSTRSSLFPALTALAFIIGSSSLPARTWTDATSGKTLEAEFIGLKDGKVTLKRKDGRTFELALDRLSPDDKAFAEKAAAAQPAGGTDWPTWRGAARDGKSPDTGLLKEWPKDGPKLLWTFEKAGKGYSSPALVGGKIYLTGSRGGKAEIICLDSEGKELWSTPIGDDPEKGYSTGWGAGTRGAPTVSDGMVFAMSATGELGCFNASDGKRLWNKDLVKDFGGGIPEWGYSESPLVDGDKVVVTPGGGEGAIVAFDKKTGKELWRSKDLKDGAQYSSLIVADVKGKRQYIQLFMNTLAGVDAENGDVLWTSPWREGRTAVIPTPVYHDGTVYMTSGYGSGCKLVRIDGGKAEDVWVNKVMKNHHGGVVLVDGHIYGFSDGGGLVCQELATGKQKWSERGEGIQKGAVHYADGMLYCMDEEAGSVFLAEANPDEYKEHGRFEIPRQTKLREGTNGKIWTHPVVIGGKLYLRDQDLLFCYDVKS
;
A
#
# COMPACT_ATOMS: atom_id res chain seq x y z
N MET A 1 -22.11 -45.44 -31.91
CA MET A 1 -22.42 -45.07 -30.54
C MET A 1 -21.11 -44.93 -29.76
N SER A 2 -20.61 -43.75 -29.63
CA SER A 2 -19.32 -43.45 -28.98
C SER A 2 -19.57 -42.64 -27.74
N THR A 3 -19.39 -43.28 -26.59
CA THR A 3 -19.48 -42.68 -25.29
C THR A 3 -18.25 -41.79 -25.04
N ARG A 4 -18.48 -40.50 -24.97
CA ARG A 4 -17.48 -39.51 -24.49
C ARG A 4 -17.36 -39.61 -22.98
N SER A 5 -16.31 -40.19 -22.44
CA SER A 5 -15.95 -40.09 -21.04
C SER A 5 -15.25 -38.74 -20.80
N SER A 6 -15.90 -37.87 -20.03
CA SER A 6 -15.35 -36.61 -19.54
C SER A 6 -14.38 -36.89 -18.39
N LEU A 7 -13.11 -36.60 -18.59
CA LEU A 7 -12.00 -36.82 -17.65
C LEU A 7 -11.66 -35.58 -16.81
N PHE A 8 -12.68 -34.83 -16.37
CA PHE A 8 -12.50 -33.87 -15.28
C PHE A 8 -13.46 -34.26 -14.16
N PRO A 9 -12.97 -34.38 -12.90
CA PRO A 9 -13.86 -34.69 -11.77
C PRO A 9 -14.86 -33.56 -11.54
N ALA A 10 -15.97 -33.92 -10.96
CA ALA A 10 -17.15 -33.10 -10.70
C ALA A 10 -16.77 -31.74 -10.08
N LEU A 11 -17.30 -30.68 -10.67
CA LEU A 11 -17.24 -29.31 -10.19
C LEU A 11 -17.95 -29.21 -8.83
N THR A 12 -17.18 -28.95 -7.79
CA THR A 12 -17.74 -28.32 -6.59
C THR A 12 -17.63 -26.80 -6.84
N ALA A 13 -18.76 -26.17 -7.11
CA ALA A 13 -18.85 -24.72 -7.25
C ALA A 13 -18.70 -24.07 -5.88
N LEU A 14 -17.48 -23.65 -5.55
CA LEU A 14 -17.23 -22.72 -4.46
C LEU A 14 -17.13 -21.33 -5.10
N ALA A 15 -18.12 -20.49 -4.84
CA ALA A 15 -18.08 -19.08 -5.25
C ALA A 15 -17.12 -18.33 -4.33
N PHE A 16 -15.86 -18.23 -4.73
CA PHE A 16 -14.91 -17.28 -4.15
C PHE A 16 -14.68 -16.15 -5.16
N ILE A 17 -15.26 -15.01 -4.90
CA ILE A 17 -14.88 -13.76 -5.57
C ILE A 17 -13.64 -13.25 -4.84
N ILE A 18 -12.47 -13.59 -5.34
CA ILE A 18 -11.19 -13.03 -4.88
C ILE A 18 -10.80 -11.95 -5.88
N GLY A 19 -10.95 -10.70 -5.49
CA GLY A 19 -10.33 -9.57 -6.17
C GLY A 19 -8.81 -9.59 -5.92
N SER A 20 -8.07 -10.39 -6.69
CA SER A 20 -6.61 -10.34 -6.74
C SER A 20 -6.19 -9.74 -8.08
N SER A 21 -5.10 -8.98 -8.10
CA SER A 21 -4.41 -8.61 -9.32
C SER A 21 -4.04 -9.90 -10.06
N SER A 22 -4.90 -10.31 -11.01
CA SER A 22 -4.69 -11.54 -11.76
C SER A 22 -3.51 -11.38 -12.70
N LEU A 23 -2.58 -12.31 -12.62
CA LEU A 23 -1.59 -12.46 -13.69
C LEU A 23 -2.35 -12.76 -14.99
N PRO A 24 -1.89 -12.25 -16.15
CA PRO A 24 -2.59 -12.46 -17.41
C PRO A 24 -2.82 -13.95 -17.68
N ALA A 25 -3.97 -14.26 -18.27
CA ALA A 25 -4.30 -15.64 -18.63
C ALA A 25 -3.20 -16.26 -19.49
N ARG A 26 -2.78 -17.47 -19.13
CA ARG A 26 -1.78 -18.25 -19.84
C ARG A 26 -2.29 -19.66 -20.14
N THR A 27 -1.61 -20.34 -21.04
CA THR A 27 -1.88 -21.76 -21.33
C THR A 27 -1.22 -22.62 -20.26
N TRP A 28 -2.01 -23.45 -19.57
CA TRP A 28 -1.57 -24.44 -18.57
C TRP A 28 -1.64 -25.83 -19.18
N THR A 29 -0.67 -26.67 -18.94
CA THR A 29 -0.56 -28.02 -19.51
C THR A 29 -0.61 -29.08 -18.42
N ASP A 30 -1.53 -30.03 -18.53
CA ASP A 30 -1.57 -31.20 -17.68
C ASP A 30 -0.48 -32.19 -18.13
N ALA A 31 0.47 -32.48 -17.26
CA ALA A 31 1.66 -33.30 -17.56
C ALA A 31 1.30 -34.76 -17.92
N THR A 32 0.17 -35.26 -17.41
CA THR A 32 -0.24 -36.67 -17.64
C THR A 32 -0.97 -36.85 -18.97
N SER A 33 -1.84 -35.89 -19.30
CA SER A 33 -2.71 -36.02 -20.50
C SER A 33 -2.27 -35.16 -21.68
N GLY A 34 -1.32 -34.24 -21.50
CA GLY A 34 -0.91 -33.24 -22.49
C GLY A 34 -1.99 -32.23 -22.86
N LYS A 35 -3.15 -32.25 -22.17
CA LYS A 35 -4.24 -31.30 -22.41
C LYS A 35 -3.90 -29.94 -21.90
N THR A 36 -4.32 -28.91 -22.63
CA THR A 36 -4.07 -27.53 -22.30
C THR A 36 -5.34 -26.78 -21.90
N LEU A 37 -5.19 -25.76 -21.09
CA LEU A 37 -6.26 -24.88 -20.61
C LEU A 37 -5.76 -23.43 -20.52
N GLU A 38 -6.49 -22.49 -21.08
CA GLU A 38 -6.23 -21.06 -20.91
C GLU A 38 -6.93 -20.56 -19.65
N ALA A 39 -6.15 -20.12 -18.65
CA ALA A 39 -6.65 -19.64 -17.37
C ALA A 39 -5.67 -18.68 -16.68
N GLU A 40 -6.19 -17.85 -15.79
CA GLU A 40 -5.43 -16.97 -14.91
C GLU A 40 -4.97 -17.75 -13.67
N PHE A 41 -3.76 -17.47 -13.20
CA PHE A 41 -3.27 -17.99 -11.92
C PHE A 41 -3.86 -17.21 -10.76
N ILE A 42 -4.52 -17.88 -9.83
CA ILE A 42 -5.12 -17.27 -8.64
C ILE A 42 -4.26 -17.53 -7.41
N GLY A 43 -3.67 -18.71 -7.26
CA GLY A 43 -2.84 -19.02 -6.10
C GLY A 43 -2.36 -20.47 -6.06
N LEU A 44 -1.44 -20.73 -5.12
CA LEU A 44 -0.93 -22.06 -4.80
C LEU A 44 -1.05 -22.26 -3.27
N LYS A 45 -1.82 -23.24 -2.85
CA LYS A 45 -2.01 -23.61 -1.44
C LYS A 45 -2.08 -25.10 -1.28
N ASP A 46 -1.43 -25.66 -0.26
CA ASP A 46 -1.47 -27.09 0.09
C ASP A 46 -1.16 -28.02 -1.11
N GLY A 47 -0.19 -27.60 -1.96
CA GLY A 47 0.19 -28.34 -3.17
C GLY A 47 -0.84 -28.32 -4.31
N LYS A 48 -1.84 -27.42 -4.26
CA LYS A 48 -2.86 -27.23 -5.29
C LYS A 48 -2.79 -25.84 -5.87
N VAL A 49 -2.83 -25.75 -7.19
CA VAL A 49 -2.95 -24.51 -7.96
C VAL A 49 -4.41 -24.19 -8.19
N THR A 50 -4.83 -22.97 -7.83
CA THR A 50 -6.14 -22.44 -8.17
C THR A 50 -6.03 -21.61 -9.44
N LEU A 51 -6.85 -21.94 -10.44
CA LEU A 51 -6.89 -21.30 -11.75
C LEU A 51 -8.29 -20.75 -12.04
N LYS A 52 -8.37 -19.59 -12.72
CA LYS A 52 -9.64 -18.96 -13.12
C LYS A 52 -9.74 -18.88 -14.64
N ARG A 53 -10.81 -19.39 -15.20
CA ARG A 53 -11.11 -19.34 -16.65
C ARG A 53 -11.70 -17.98 -17.02
N LYS A 54 -11.71 -17.69 -18.33
CA LYS A 54 -12.35 -16.48 -18.90
C LYS A 54 -13.85 -16.37 -18.60
N ASP A 55 -14.52 -17.51 -18.32
CA ASP A 55 -15.93 -17.55 -17.92
C ASP A 55 -16.15 -17.26 -16.42
N GLY A 56 -15.09 -16.88 -15.69
CA GLY A 56 -15.12 -16.56 -14.27
C GLY A 56 -15.06 -17.76 -13.33
N ARG A 57 -15.15 -18.99 -13.84
CA ARG A 57 -15.11 -20.21 -13.00
C ARG A 57 -13.71 -20.49 -12.52
N THR A 58 -13.57 -20.80 -11.23
CA THR A 58 -12.34 -21.26 -10.61
C THR A 58 -12.34 -22.77 -10.42
N PHE A 59 -11.16 -23.38 -10.47
CA PHE A 59 -10.96 -24.79 -10.17
C PHE A 59 -9.56 -25.01 -9.61
N GLU A 60 -9.38 -26.08 -8.84
CA GLU A 60 -8.11 -26.48 -8.27
C GLU A 60 -7.51 -27.66 -9.04
N LEU A 61 -6.20 -27.62 -9.23
CA LEU A 61 -5.43 -28.69 -9.84
C LEU A 61 -4.19 -28.96 -8.96
N ALA A 62 -3.90 -30.23 -8.70
CA ALA A 62 -2.69 -30.59 -7.96
C ALA A 62 -1.44 -30.12 -8.71
N LEU A 63 -0.48 -29.54 -8.02
CA LEU A 63 0.72 -28.93 -8.59
C LEU A 63 1.57 -29.95 -9.39
N ASP A 64 1.61 -31.21 -8.92
CA ASP A 64 2.30 -32.32 -9.57
C ASP A 64 1.70 -32.76 -10.90
N ARG A 65 0.47 -32.36 -11.19
CA ARG A 65 -0.20 -32.57 -12.47
C ARG A 65 0.14 -31.56 -13.53
N LEU A 66 0.82 -30.49 -13.20
CA LEU A 66 1.25 -29.47 -14.16
C LEU A 66 2.55 -29.89 -14.89
N SER A 67 2.74 -29.38 -16.11
CA SER A 67 4.03 -29.49 -16.78
C SER A 67 5.16 -28.88 -15.93
N PRO A 68 6.43 -29.30 -16.09
CA PRO A 68 7.53 -28.73 -15.33
C PRO A 68 7.62 -27.20 -15.42
N ASP A 69 7.38 -26.64 -16.60
CA ASP A 69 7.39 -25.19 -16.82
C ASP A 69 6.23 -24.46 -16.10
N ASP A 70 5.03 -25.06 -16.11
CA ASP A 70 3.88 -24.53 -15.43
C ASP A 70 3.98 -24.66 -13.90
N LYS A 71 4.59 -25.74 -13.44
CA LYS A 71 4.92 -25.94 -12.02
C LYS A 71 5.89 -24.88 -11.55
N ALA A 72 7.01 -24.68 -12.26
CA ALA A 72 8.00 -23.65 -11.93
C ALA A 72 7.39 -22.24 -11.97
N PHE A 73 6.51 -21.98 -12.95
CA PHE A 73 5.76 -20.72 -13.01
C PHE A 73 4.83 -20.56 -11.80
N ALA A 74 4.05 -21.58 -11.45
CA ALA A 74 3.11 -21.52 -10.32
C ALA A 74 3.84 -21.31 -8.99
N GLU A 75 4.95 -22.00 -8.76
CA GLU A 75 5.81 -21.84 -7.60
C GLU A 75 6.41 -20.42 -7.53
N LYS A 76 6.95 -19.92 -8.65
CA LYS A 76 7.49 -18.55 -8.75
C LYS A 76 6.41 -17.50 -8.59
N ALA A 77 5.24 -17.69 -9.22
CA ALA A 77 4.11 -16.78 -9.11
C ALA A 77 3.54 -16.76 -7.68
N ALA A 78 3.44 -17.92 -7.03
CA ALA A 78 3.02 -18.02 -5.62
C ALA A 78 4.04 -17.38 -4.67
N ALA A 79 5.34 -17.51 -4.92
CA ALA A 79 6.38 -16.83 -4.16
C ALA A 79 6.39 -15.31 -4.39
N ALA A 80 5.89 -14.85 -5.55
CA ALA A 80 5.72 -13.44 -5.88
C ALA A 80 4.36 -12.88 -5.41
N GLN A 81 3.38 -13.76 -5.17
CA GLN A 81 2.14 -13.37 -4.48
C GLN A 81 2.42 -13.28 -2.98
N PRO A 82 1.88 -12.27 -2.29
CA PRO A 82 1.93 -12.25 -0.83
C PRO A 82 1.30 -13.54 -0.30
N ALA A 83 1.98 -14.18 0.64
CA ALA A 83 1.46 -15.38 1.31
C ALA A 83 0.02 -15.13 1.77
N GLY A 84 -0.90 -15.96 1.33
CA GLY A 84 -2.34 -15.72 1.46
C GLY A 84 -2.78 -15.48 2.89
N GLY A 85 -3.37 -14.34 3.14
CA GLY A 85 -4.42 -14.18 4.11
C GLY A 85 -4.07 -13.59 5.47
N THR A 86 -2.79 -13.33 5.87
CA THR A 86 -2.52 -12.75 7.20
C THR A 86 -1.40 -11.72 7.21
N ASP A 87 -0.72 -11.48 6.10
CA ASP A 87 0.42 -10.56 6.03
C ASP A 87 0.05 -9.25 5.31
N TRP A 88 0.50 -8.15 5.90
CA TRP A 88 0.43 -6.78 5.37
C TRP A 88 1.85 -6.20 5.37
N PRO A 89 2.72 -6.62 4.42
CA PRO A 89 4.16 -6.49 4.58
C PRO A 89 4.72 -5.08 4.38
N THR A 90 3.94 -4.15 3.87
CA THR A 90 4.39 -2.81 3.51
C THR A 90 3.24 -1.80 3.52
N TRP A 91 3.56 -0.55 3.27
CA TRP A 91 2.62 0.54 3.04
C TRP A 91 1.51 0.15 2.05
N ARG A 92 0.26 0.24 2.50
CA ARG A 92 -0.94 -0.07 1.71
C ARG A 92 -1.03 -1.53 1.21
N GLY A 93 -0.35 -2.45 1.91
CA GLY A 93 -0.34 -3.88 1.58
C GLY A 93 0.64 -4.26 0.47
N ALA A 94 0.70 -5.53 0.14
CA ALA A 94 1.68 -6.07 -0.79
C ALA A 94 1.58 -5.47 -2.20
N ALA A 95 0.37 -5.16 -2.66
CA ALA A 95 0.13 -4.47 -3.93
C ALA A 95 0.24 -2.94 -3.82
N ARG A 96 0.44 -2.39 -2.63
CA ARG A 96 0.47 -0.94 -2.32
C ARG A 96 -0.79 -0.18 -2.78
N ASP A 97 -1.93 -0.86 -2.82
CA ASP A 97 -3.20 -0.35 -3.33
C ASP A 97 -4.25 -0.05 -2.24
N GLY A 98 -3.95 -0.39 -0.97
CA GLY A 98 -4.83 -0.13 0.17
C GLY A 98 -5.99 -1.11 0.30
N LYS A 99 -5.87 -2.30 -0.32
CA LYS A 99 -6.90 -3.34 -0.28
C LYS A 99 -6.42 -4.58 0.47
N SER A 100 -7.15 -4.97 1.49
CA SER A 100 -6.92 -6.23 2.20
C SER A 100 -7.54 -7.41 1.44
N PRO A 101 -6.87 -8.57 1.44
CA PRO A 101 -7.45 -9.81 0.92
C PRO A 101 -8.43 -10.48 1.89
N ASP A 102 -8.62 -9.95 3.08
CA ASP A 102 -9.50 -10.54 4.10
C ASP A 102 -10.95 -10.63 3.63
N THR A 103 -11.62 -11.67 4.06
CA THR A 103 -13.05 -11.92 3.86
C THR A 103 -13.68 -12.45 5.15
N GLY A 104 -15.01 -12.49 5.24
CA GLY A 104 -15.72 -12.89 6.46
C GLY A 104 -15.57 -11.85 7.56
N LEU A 105 -15.58 -10.57 7.20
CA LEU A 105 -15.51 -9.45 8.13
C LEU A 105 -16.92 -8.93 8.46
N LEU A 106 -17.04 -8.27 9.61
CA LEU A 106 -18.27 -7.60 10.02
C LEU A 106 -18.74 -6.63 8.92
N LYS A 107 -19.97 -6.76 8.48
CA LYS A 107 -20.61 -5.87 7.50
C LYS A 107 -21.40 -4.75 8.16
N GLU A 108 -21.62 -4.85 9.43
CA GLU A 108 -22.26 -3.83 10.26
C GLU A 108 -21.60 -3.83 11.63
N TRP A 109 -21.34 -2.65 12.16
CA TRP A 109 -20.71 -2.52 13.46
C TRP A 109 -21.75 -2.32 14.56
N PRO A 110 -21.51 -2.91 15.76
CA PRO A 110 -22.28 -2.59 16.94
C PRO A 110 -22.25 -1.08 17.25
N LYS A 111 -23.22 -0.60 18.00
CA LYS A 111 -23.33 0.83 18.38
C LYS A 111 -22.04 1.41 18.99
N ASP A 112 -21.32 0.59 19.76
CA ASP A 112 -20.07 1.00 20.43
C ASP A 112 -18.82 0.62 19.61
N GLY A 113 -19.00 0.27 18.34
CA GLY A 113 -17.94 -0.19 17.44
C GLY A 113 -17.52 -1.65 17.64
N PRO A 114 -16.53 -2.14 16.88
CA PRO A 114 -15.97 -3.48 17.04
C PRO A 114 -15.22 -3.60 18.36
N LYS A 115 -15.05 -4.84 18.85
CA LYS A 115 -14.39 -5.13 20.13
C LYS A 115 -12.92 -4.70 20.11
N LEU A 116 -12.52 -3.79 21.00
CA LEU A 116 -11.12 -3.48 21.26
C LEU A 116 -10.44 -4.68 21.90
N LEU A 117 -9.35 -5.18 21.30
CA LEU A 117 -8.58 -6.29 21.80
C LEU A 117 -7.45 -5.81 22.73
N TRP A 118 -6.69 -4.81 22.29
CA TRP A 118 -5.59 -4.22 23.05
C TRP A 118 -5.20 -2.82 22.53
N THR A 119 -4.43 -2.11 23.33
CA THR A 119 -3.79 -0.83 22.99
C THR A 119 -2.32 -0.88 23.34
N PHE A 120 -1.45 -0.49 22.40
CA PHE A 120 -0.04 -0.23 22.66
C PHE A 120 0.19 1.27 22.74
N GLU A 121 0.82 1.75 23.82
CA GLU A 121 0.90 3.17 24.20
C GLU A 121 2.31 3.76 24.08
N LYS A 122 3.22 3.05 23.42
CA LYS A 122 4.63 3.44 23.31
C LYS A 122 5.12 3.50 21.86
N ALA A 123 4.21 3.69 20.90
CA ALA A 123 4.60 3.78 19.49
C ALA A 123 5.41 5.05 19.15
N GLY A 124 5.46 6.02 20.07
CA GLY A 124 6.21 7.26 19.88
C GLY A 124 5.57 8.22 18.88
N LYS A 125 6.18 9.38 18.69
CA LYS A 125 5.73 10.37 17.69
C LYS A 125 5.84 9.80 16.29
N GLY A 126 4.82 9.97 15.46
CA GLY A 126 4.88 9.54 14.06
C GLY A 126 3.52 9.16 13.47
N TYR A 127 3.54 8.90 12.18
CA TYR A 127 2.36 8.65 11.34
C TYR A 127 2.43 7.33 10.56
N SER A 128 3.39 6.49 10.89
CA SER A 128 3.58 5.19 10.24
C SER A 128 2.39 4.27 10.46
N SER A 129 1.80 3.75 9.39
CA SER A 129 0.93 2.58 9.48
C SER A 129 1.76 1.34 9.82
N PRO A 130 1.19 0.35 10.52
CA PRO A 130 1.90 -0.89 10.80
C PRO A 130 2.06 -1.75 9.55
N ALA A 131 3.18 -2.50 9.49
CA ALA A 131 3.34 -3.68 8.65
C ALA A 131 3.18 -4.94 9.51
N LEU A 132 2.53 -5.96 8.97
CA LEU A 132 2.26 -7.21 9.69
C LEU A 132 2.76 -8.39 8.88
N VAL A 133 3.65 -9.19 9.46
CA VAL A 133 4.21 -10.39 8.82
C VAL A 133 4.49 -11.47 9.84
N GLY A 134 4.00 -12.67 9.57
CA GLY A 134 4.26 -13.84 10.43
C GLY A 134 3.79 -13.66 11.87
N GLY A 135 2.66 -12.98 12.09
CA GLY A 135 2.09 -12.71 13.40
C GLY A 135 2.81 -11.64 14.21
N LYS A 136 3.79 -10.94 13.62
CA LYS A 136 4.47 -9.79 14.22
C LYS A 136 4.01 -8.49 13.57
N ILE A 137 4.04 -7.41 14.36
CA ILE A 137 3.64 -6.06 13.95
C ILE A 137 4.87 -5.17 13.99
N TYR A 138 5.15 -4.50 12.89
CA TYR A 138 6.28 -3.59 12.75
C TYR A 138 5.78 -2.18 12.48
N LEU A 139 6.30 -1.20 13.20
CA LEU A 139 5.97 0.21 12.99
C LEU A 139 7.19 1.08 13.28
N THR A 140 7.21 2.29 12.74
CA THR A 140 8.22 3.29 13.10
C THR A 140 7.64 4.32 14.05
N GLY A 141 8.48 4.89 14.93
CA GLY A 141 8.08 5.95 15.83
C GLY A 141 9.29 6.67 16.43
N SER A 142 9.14 7.91 16.84
CA SER A 142 10.22 8.67 17.45
C SER A 142 10.05 8.71 18.97
N ARG A 143 11.05 8.20 19.67
CA ARG A 143 11.10 8.10 21.13
C ARG A 143 12.46 8.61 21.64
N GLY A 144 12.45 9.51 22.63
CA GLY A 144 13.68 9.99 23.28
C GLY A 144 14.69 10.62 22.31
N GLY A 145 14.23 11.27 21.23
CA GLY A 145 15.09 11.92 20.24
C GLY A 145 15.71 10.94 19.22
N LYS A 146 15.20 9.72 19.14
CA LYS A 146 15.58 8.70 18.15
C LYS A 146 14.37 8.28 17.31
N ALA A 147 14.55 8.18 16.01
CA ALA A 147 13.65 7.45 15.13
C ALA A 147 13.92 5.95 15.31
N GLU A 148 12.90 5.16 15.60
CA GLU A 148 13.04 3.74 15.90
C GLU A 148 12.12 2.89 15.01
N ILE A 149 12.59 1.68 14.68
CA ILE A 149 11.74 0.58 14.26
C ILE A 149 11.38 -0.25 15.49
N ILE A 150 10.10 -0.53 15.64
CA ILE A 150 9.49 -1.20 16.80
C ILE A 150 8.80 -2.47 16.30
N CYS A 151 9.02 -3.59 16.98
CA CYS A 151 8.36 -4.85 16.70
C CYS A 151 7.51 -5.28 17.89
N LEU A 152 6.25 -5.62 17.62
CA LEU A 152 5.31 -6.16 18.60
C LEU A 152 4.92 -7.59 18.22
N ASP A 153 4.44 -8.37 19.19
CA ASP A 153 3.71 -9.62 18.93
C ASP A 153 2.24 -9.34 18.55
N SER A 154 1.48 -10.40 18.32
CA SER A 154 0.05 -10.32 17.94
C SER A 154 -0.86 -9.76 19.04
N GLU A 155 -0.39 -9.75 20.30
CA GLU A 155 -1.08 -9.22 21.47
C GLU A 155 -0.68 -7.77 21.81
N GLY A 156 0.15 -7.14 20.96
CA GLY A 156 0.59 -5.76 21.12
C GLY A 156 1.72 -5.58 22.15
N LYS A 157 2.41 -6.65 22.56
CA LYS A 157 3.57 -6.56 23.45
C LYS A 157 4.83 -6.27 22.63
N GLU A 158 5.64 -5.30 23.05
CA GLU A 158 6.91 -4.98 22.42
C GLU A 158 7.90 -6.15 22.61
N LEU A 159 8.41 -6.66 21.49
CA LEU A 159 9.42 -7.71 21.44
C LEU A 159 10.82 -7.11 21.40
N TRP A 160 11.00 -6.10 20.55
CA TRP A 160 12.25 -5.36 20.41
C TRP A 160 12.02 -3.99 19.76
N SER A 161 12.96 -3.08 19.95
CA SER A 161 13.04 -1.84 19.17
C SER A 161 14.50 -1.51 18.89
N THR A 162 14.75 -0.83 17.77
CA THR A 162 16.10 -0.45 17.34
C THR A 162 16.08 0.94 16.71
N PRO A 163 17.01 1.83 17.06
CA PRO A 163 17.13 3.13 16.42
C PRO A 163 17.39 2.99 14.91
N ILE A 164 16.65 3.71 14.08
CA ILE A 164 16.94 3.94 12.66
C ILE A 164 18.03 5.01 12.58
N GLY A 165 17.83 6.10 13.31
CA GLY A 165 18.75 7.22 13.39
C GLY A 165 18.32 8.23 14.46
N ASP A 166 18.93 9.39 14.43
CA ASP A 166 18.54 10.51 15.29
C ASP A 166 17.27 11.19 14.77
N ASP A 167 16.41 11.60 15.69
CA ASP A 167 15.28 12.49 15.39
C ASP A 167 15.27 13.64 16.39
N PRO A 168 16.14 14.64 16.18
CA PRO A 168 16.25 15.79 17.08
C PRO A 168 15.08 16.76 16.93
N GLU A 169 14.04 16.41 16.13
CA GLU A 169 12.95 17.30 15.77
C GLU A 169 13.44 18.62 15.14
N LYS A 170 14.55 18.52 14.41
CA LYS A 170 15.21 19.61 13.70
C LYS A 170 15.55 19.18 12.26
N GLY A 171 15.67 20.15 11.36
CA GLY A 171 15.97 19.87 9.95
C GLY A 171 14.72 19.64 9.10
N TYR A 172 13.54 19.60 9.71
CA TYR A 172 12.24 19.59 9.05
C TYR A 172 11.20 20.32 9.91
N SER A 173 10.07 20.72 9.34
CA SER A 173 8.99 21.42 10.04
C SER A 173 8.23 20.47 10.96
N THR A 174 8.12 20.81 12.25
CA THR A 174 7.43 20.01 13.28
C THR A 174 6.12 20.62 13.75
N GLY A 175 5.76 21.81 13.27
CA GLY A 175 4.53 22.51 13.67
C GLY A 175 3.24 21.72 13.37
N TRP A 176 3.31 20.78 12.41
CA TRP A 176 2.26 19.83 12.06
C TRP A 176 2.51 18.43 12.63
N GLY A 177 3.30 18.33 13.69
CA GLY A 177 3.71 17.09 14.34
C GLY A 177 5.07 16.58 13.84
N ALA A 178 5.81 16.02 14.80
CA ALA A 178 7.13 15.44 14.57
C ALA A 178 7.08 13.91 14.40
N GLY A 179 8.23 13.31 14.15
CA GLY A 179 8.45 11.86 14.14
C GLY A 179 8.39 11.22 12.76
N THR A 180 8.63 9.93 12.76
CA THR A 180 8.69 9.11 11.55
C THR A 180 7.33 9.01 10.86
N ARG A 181 7.33 8.96 9.52
CA ARG A 181 6.10 9.00 8.73
C ARG A 181 5.89 7.76 7.86
N GLY A 182 6.96 7.26 7.22
CA GLY A 182 6.92 6.10 6.34
C GLY A 182 6.63 4.80 7.12
N ALA A 183 5.77 3.96 6.58
CA ALA A 183 5.56 2.61 7.09
C ALA A 183 6.78 1.73 6.77
N PRO A 184 7.17 0.81 7.66
CA PRO A 184 8.23 -0.13 7.36
C PRO A 184 7.79 -1.13 6.29
N THR A 185 8.77 -1.73 5.61
CA THR A 185 8.55 -2.84 4.68
C THR A 185 9.28 -4.07 5.17
N VAL A 186 8.60 -5.21 5.21
CA VAL A 186 9.13 -6.50 5.66
C VAL A 186 9.24 -7.44 4.47
N SER A 187 10.43 -8.01 4.25
CA SER A 187 10.66 -8.99 3.18
C SER A 187 11.80 -9.93 3.56
N ASP A 188 11.59 -11.22 3.39
CA ASP A 188 12.61 -12.27 3.56
C ASP A 188 13.38 -12.18 4.89
N GLY A 189 12.65 -11.96 5.99
CA GLY A 189 13.23 -11.86 7.33
C GLY A 189 13.99 -10.55 7.59
N MET A 190 13.87 -9.55 6.71
CA MET A 190 14.45 -8.22 6.87
C MET A 190 13.34 -7.17 6.98
N VAL A 191 13.61 -6.09 7.72
CA VAL A 191 12.74 -4.92 7.85
C VAL A 191 13.50 -3.70 7.36
N PHE A 192 12.87 -2.95 6.47
CA PHE A 192 13.38 -1.69 5.92
C PHE A 192 12.56 -0.55 6.46
N ALA A 193 13.21 0.45 7.03
CA ALA A 193 12.55 1.59 7.64
C ALA A 193 13.36 2.87 7.44
N MET A 194 12.66 4.01 7.33
CA MET A 194 13.27 5.30 7.07
C MET A 194 12.87 6.33 8.14
N SER A 195 13.83 7.14 8.58
CA SER A 195 13.60 8.28 9.47
C SER A 195 13.07 9.50 8.70
N ALA A 196 12.48 10.47 9.40
CA ALA A 196 12.07 11.74 8.82
C ALA A 196 13.26 12.56 8.26
N THR A 197 14.46 12.30 8.76
CA THR A 197 15.70 12.97 8.35
C THR A 197 16.44 12.27 7.21
N GLY A 198 15.91 11.13 6.71
CA GLY A 198 16.43 10.44 5.52
C GLY A 198 17.42 9.31 5.82
N GLU A 199 17.52 8.83 7.05
CA GLU A 199 18.26 7.60 7.33
C GLU A 199 17.42 6.39 6.98
N LEU A 200 17.89 5.55 6.06
CA LEU A 200 17.31 4.28 5.65
C LEU A 200 18.06 3.14 6.35
N GLY A 201 17.38 2.35 7.16
CA GLY A 201 17.93 1.18 7.83
C GLY A 201 17.34 -0.13 7.33
N CYS A 202 18.18 -1.18 7.31
CA CYS A 202 17.77 -2.56 7.16
C CYS A 202 18.08 -3.32 8.46
N PHE A 203 17.09 -4.06 8.94
CA PHE A 203 17.17 -4.77 10.22
C PHE A 203 16.72 -6.22 10.07
N ASN A 204 17.26 -7.10 10.88
CA ASN A 204 16.78 -8.48 10.99
C ASN A 204 15.39 -8.46 11.67
N ALA A 205 14.39 -9.06 11.03
CA ALA A 205 13.00 -9.06 11.51
C ALA A 205 12.80 -9.87 12.81
N SER A 206 13.71 -10.80 13.14
CA SER A 206 13.56 -11.65 14.32
C SER A 206 14.01 -10.96 15.61
N ASP A 207 15.09 -10.17 15.57
CA ASP A 207 15.78 -9.63 16.75
C ASP A 207 16.07 -8.12 16.66
N GLY A 208 15.74 -7.46 15.54
CA GLY A 208 15.97 -6.04 15.33
C GLY A 208 17.41 -5.63 15.09
N LYS A 209 18.35 -6.58 14.95
CA LYS A 209 19.75 -6.25 14.68
C LYS A 209 19.90 -5.51 13.36
N ARG A 210 20.54 -4.34 13.38
CA ARG A 210 20.83 -3.57 12.16
C ARG A 210 21.80 -4.35 11.26
N LEU A 211 21.43 -4.53 10.00
CA LEU A 211 22.23 -5.20 8.97
C LEU A 211 23.05 -4.18 8.19
N TRP A 212 22.42 -3.09 7.76
CA TRP A 212 23.07 -1.96 7.11
C TRP A 212 22.21 -0.68 7.25
N ASN A 213 22.80 0.48 6.94
CA ASN A 213 22.09 1.77 6.85
C ASN A 213 22.69 2.67 5.76
N LYS A 214 21.91 3.67 5.32
CA LYS A 214 22.26 4.71 4.38
C LYS A 214 21.72 6.04 4.86
N ASP A 215 22.43 7.11 4.61
CA ASP A 215 21.97 8.49 4.80
C ASP A 215 21.63 9.07 3.41
N LEU A 216 20.32 9.22 3.12
CA LEU A 216 19.87 9.63 1.79
C LEU A 216 20.30 11.08 1.46
N VAL A 217 20.54 11.89 2.48
CA VAL A 217 20.99 13.28 2.30
C VAL A 217 22.48 13.32 2.04
N LYS A 218 23.28 12.76 2.95
CA LYS A 218 24.76 12.85 2.88
C LYS A 218 25.36 12.00 1.76
N ASP A 219 24.84 10.77 1.60
CA ASP A 219 25.45 9.80 0.69
C ASP A 219 24.88 9.89 -0.72
N PHE A 220 23.68 10.49 -0.88
CA PHE A 220 22.92 10.46 -2.14
C PHE A 220 22.46 11.84 -2.64
N GLY A 221 22.89 12.92 -1.97
CA GLY A 221 22.55 14.30 -2.38
C GLY A 221 21.06 14.63 -2.26
N GLY A 222 20.34 13.87 -1.45
CA GLY A 222 18.92 14.08 -1.19
C GLY A 222 18.65 15.36 -0.41
N GLY A 223 17.44 15.89 -0.53
CA GLY A 223 16.95 17.03 0.24
C GLY A 223 15.80 16.62 1.15
N ILE A 224 15.91 16.93 2.45
CA ILE A 224 14.82 16.66 3.39
C ILE A 224 13.60 17.49 2.96
N PRO A 225 12.44 16.86 2.66
CA PRO A 225 11.20 17.59 2.42
C PRO A 225 10.79 18.44 3.64
N GLU A 226 10.02 19.49 3.43
CA GLU A 226 9.64 20.44 4.49
C GLU A 226 9.13 19.76 5.77
N TRP A 227 8.35 18.69 5.68
CA TRP A 227 7.84 17.93 6.81
C TRP A 227 8.55 16.59 7.03
N GLY A 228 9.76 16.41 6.50
CA GLY A 228 10.55 15.19 6.59
C GLY A 228 10.17 14.14 5.56
N TYR A 229 11.06 13.16 5.37
CA TYR A 229 10.78 12.02 4.50
C TYR A 229 9.58 11.22 5.02
N SER A 230 8.67 10.88 4.11
CA SER A 230 7.41 10.18 4.44
C SER A 230 7.16 8.93 3.59
N GLU A 231 8.00 8.72 2.57
CA GLU A 231 7.94 7.54 1.73
C GLU A 231 8.17 6.27 2.53
N SER A 232 7.44 5.22 2.18
CA SER A 232 7.69 3.86 2.67
C SER A 232 8.59 3.13 1.68
N PRO A 233 9.72 2.54 2.11
CA PRO A 233 10.64 1.85 1.21
C PRO A 233 9.92 0.79 0.37
N LEU A 234 10.17 0.77 -0.94
CA LEU A 234 9.65 -0.26 -1.82
C LEU A 234 10.64 -1.42 -1.88
N VAL A 235 10.19 -2.65 -1.60
CA VAL A 235 11.00 -3.85 -1.85
C VAL A 235 10.43 -4.59 -3.05
N ASP A 236 11.30 -4.89 -4.02
CA ASP A 236 10.95 -5.62 -5.24
C ASP A 236 12.06 -6.61 -5.61
N GLY A 237 11.77 -7.90 -5.44
CA GLY A 237 12.77 -8.95 -5.61
C GLY A 237 13.95 -8.76 -4.66
N ASP A 238 15.15 -8.59 -5.21
CA ASP A 238 16.37 -8.35 -4.46
C ASP A 238 16.72 -6.86 -4.27
N LYS A 239 15.81 -5.96 -4.62
CA LYS A 239 16.01 -4.52 -4.52
C LYS A 239 15.20 -3.89 -3.40
N VAL A 240 15.76 -2.87 -2.75
CA VAL A 240 15.00 -1.86 -2.02
C VAL A 240 15.16 -0.52 -2.74
N VAL A 241 14.04 0.14 -3.03
CA VAL A 241 13.98 1.35 -3.85
C VAL A 241 13.37 2.47 -3.03
N VAL A 242 14.01 3.63 -3.07
CA VAL A 242 13.60 4.84 -2.34
C VAL A 242 13.85 6.08 -3.19
N THR A 243 13.29 7.21 -2.74
CA THR A 243 13.37 8.51 -3.40
C THR A 243 14.16 9.51 -2.55
N PRO A 244 15.49 9.54 -2.61
CA PRO A 244 16.27 10.63 -2.00
C PRO A 244 15.86 12.00 -2.53
N GLY A 245 15.48 12.07 -3.81
CA GLY A 245 15.28 13.32 -4.53
C GLY A 245 16.60 14.02 -4.83
N GLY A 246 16.54 15.08 -5.64
CA GLY A 246 17.70 15.96 -5.86
C GLY A 246 18.48 15.74 -7.15
N GLY A 247 19.50 16.56 -7.32
CA GLY A 247 20.20 16.72 -8.60
C GLY A 247 21.06 15.55 -9.06
N GLU A 248 21.39 14.63 -8.15
CA GLU A 248 22.20 13.45 -8.46
C GLU A 248 21.41 12.24 -8.95
N GLY A 249 20.07 12.36 -9.01
CA GLY A 249 19.12 11.32 -9.40
C GLY A 249 18.09 11.06 -8.32
N ALA A 250 16.82 11.23 -8.67
CA ALA A 250 15.75 11.29 -7.68
C ALA A 250 15.39 9.94 -7.07
N ILE A 251 15.57 8.83 -7.78
CA ILE A 251 15.23 7.47 -7.32
C ILE A 251 16.51 6.63 -7.29
N VAL A 252 16.67 5.83 -6.23
CA VAL A 252 17.83 4.94 -6.05
C VAL A 252 17.36 3.55 -5.68
N ALA A 253 17.98 2.52 -6.28
CA ALA A 253 17.81 1.14 -5.88
C ALA A 253 19.08 0.60 -5.23
N PHE A 254 18.89 -0.13 -4.15
CA PHE A 254 19.93 -0.84 -3.42
C PHE A 254 19.70 -2.35 -3.47
N ASP A 255 20.77 -3.13 -3.46
CA ASP A 255 20.69 -4.54 -3.09
C ASP A 255 20.16 -4.67 -1.66
N LYS A 256 19.05 -5.36 -1.48
CA LYS A 256 18.35 -5.40 -0.19
C LYS A 256 19.15 -6.04 0.94
N LYS A 257 20.06 -6.97 0.63
CA LYS A 257 20.87 -7.68 1.62
C LYS A 257 22.09 -6.89 2.08
N THR A 258 22.71 -6.15 1.16
CA THR A 258 24.01 -5.49 1.42
C THR A 258 23.90 -3.97 1.51
N GLY A 259 22.81 -3.37 1.03
CA GLY A 259 22.68 -1.92 0.90
C GLY A 259 23.59 -1.31 -0.20
N LYS A 260 24.20 -2.15 -1.07
CA LYS A 260 25.01 -1.63 -2.19
C LYS A 260 24.08 -0.97 -3.22
N GLU A 261 24.43 0.24 -3.66
CA GLU A 261 23.74 0.90 -4.78
C GLU A 261 23.83 0.02 -6.02
N LEU A 262 22.69 -0.24 -6.64
CA LEU A 262 22.57 -0.97 -7.90
C LEU A 262 22.46 -0.01 -9.08
N TRP A 263 21.59 1.00 -8.95
CA TRP A 263 21.40 2.04 -9.93
C TRP A 263 20.75 3.29 -9.32
N ARG A 264 20.78 4.39 -10.09
CA ARG A 264 20.18 5.68 -9.78
C ARG A 264 19.56 6.28 -11.03
N SER A 265 18.36 6.87 -10.91
CA SER A 265 17.67 7.55 -12.03
C SER A 265 18.29 8.93 -12.30
N LYS A 266 19.42 8.99 -12.98
CA LYS A 266 20.24 10.20 -13.16
C LYS A 266 19.55 11.33 -13.92
N ASP A 267 18.60 10.99 -14.80
CA ASP A 267 17.88 11.97 -15.62
C ASP A 267 16.63 12.53 -14.95
N LEU A 268 16.25 12.00 -13.77
CA LEU A 268 15.16 12.49 -12.94
C LEU A 268 15.74 13.24 -11.75
N LYS A 269 15.45 14.54 -11.64
CA LYS A 269 16.09 15.46 -10.67
C LYS A 269 15.09 16.15 -9.74
N ASP A 270 13.88 15.63 -9.68
CA ASP A 270 12.86 16.16 -8.80
C ASP A 270 13.23 15.97 -7.31
N GLY A 271 12.83 16.91 -6.46
CA GLY A 271 12.94 16.77 -5.01
C GLY A 271 11.97 15.72 -4.49
N ALA A 272 12.36 15.00 -3.43
CA ALA A 272 11.48 14.06 -2.76
C ALA A 272 10.18 14.73 -2.30
N GLN A 273 9.07 14.00 -2.41
CA GLN A 273 7.77 14.36 -1.87
C GLN A 273 7.33 13.30 -0.85
N TYR A 274 6.07 13.30 -0.49
CA TYR A 274 5.54 12.43 0.57
C TYR A 274 4.86 11.16 0.02
N SER A 275 4.74 11.09 -1.31
CA SER A 275 4.21 9.93 -2.03
C SER A 275 5.19 8.76 -1.99
N SER A 276 4.66 7.55 -2.01
CA SER A 276 5.45 6.31 -2.07
C SER A 276 5.44 5.71 -3.47
N LEU A 277 6.57 5.12 -3.87
CA LEU A 277 6.73 4.37 -5.13
C LEU A 277 5.72 3.22 -5.24
N ILE A 278 5.26 2.95 -6.46
CA ILE A 278 4.55 1.72 -6.80
C ILE A 278 5.28 0.96 -7.90
N VAL A 279 4.97 -0.34 -8.01
CA VAL A 279 5.45 -1.21 -9.09
C VAL A 279 4.34 -1.40 -10.11
N ALA A 280 4.67 -1.34 -11.39
CA ALA A 280 3.76 -1.65 -12.48
C ALA A 280 4.47 -2.46 -13.58
N ASP A 281 3.77 -3.45 -14.13
CA ASP A 281 4.19 -4.11 -15.36
C ASP A 281 3.37 -3.54 -16.53
N VAL A 282 4.03 -2.73 -17.35
CA VAL A 282 3.40 -2.07 -18.49
C VAL A 282 3.91 -2.72 -19.77
N LYS A 283 3.04 -3.47 -20.47
CA LYS A 283 3.40 -4.19 -21.71
C LYS A 283 4.65 -5.07 -21.59
N GLY A 284 4.79 -5.76 -20.44
CA GLY A 284 5.93 -6.65 -20.17
C GLY A 284 7.19 -5.93 -19.67
N LYS A 285 7.16 -4.60 -19.49
CA LYS A 285 8.24 -3.82 -18.90
C LYS A 285 7.92 -3.46 -17.48
N ARG A 286 8.71 -3.98 -16.53
CA ARG A 286 8.57 -3.66 -15.11
C ARG A 286 9.11 -2.28 -14.82
N GLN A 287 8.33 -1.46 -14.13
CA GLN A 287 8.61 -0.05 -13.87
C GLN A 287 8.32 0.31 -12.42
N TYR A 288 9.03 1.29 -11.91
CA TYR A 288 8.66 1.99 -10.68
C TYR A 288 8.07 3.34 -11.03
N ILE A 289 6.93 3.65 -10.43
CA ILE A 289 6.20 4.90 -10.68
C ILE A 289 6.22 5.74 -9.42
N GLN A 290 6.64 7.01 -9.55
CA GLN A 290 6.71 7.98 -8.46
C GLN A 290 6.02 9.28 -8.83
N LEU A 291 5.33 9.85 -7.85
CA LEU A 291 4.70 11.16 -7.95
C LEU A 291 5.52 12.20 -7.19
N PHE A 292 6.01 13.19 -7.92
CA PHE A 292 6.74 14.35 -7.42
C PHE A 292 5.85 15.60 -7.39
N MET A 293 6.41 16.74 -6.97
CA MET A 293 5.67 18.01 -6.90
C MET A 293 5.06 18.39 -8.26
N ASN A 294 5.83 18.26 -9.32
CA ASN A 294 5.43 18.72 -10.66
C ASN A 294 5.45 17.61 -11.73
N THR A 295 5.75 16.38 -11.35
CA THR A 295 5.99 15.29 -12.30
C THR A 295 5.47 13.97 -11.76
N LEU A 296 4.73 13.24 -12.59
CA LEU A 296 4.55 11.80 -12.43
C LEU A 296 5.53 11.11 -13.37
N ALA A 297 6.37 10.20 -12.87
CA ALA A 297 7.41 9.56 -13.64
C ALA A 297 7.38 8.04 -13.50
N GLY A 298 7.70 7.34 -14.59
CA GLY A 298 7.98 5.91 -14.61
C GLY A 298 9.43 5.66 -14.98
N VAL A 299 10.11 4.86 -14.17
CA VAL A 299 11.51 4.45 -14.41
C VAL A 299 11.61 2.94 -14.58
N ASP A 300 12.57 2.50 -15.39
CA ASP A 300 12.89 1.10 -15.57
C ASP A 300 13.33 0.46 -14.25
N ALA A 301 12.67 -0.61 -13.84
CA ALA A 301 13.01 -1.33 -12.61
C ALA A 301 14.39 -2.02 -12.66
N GLU A 302 14.96 -2.22 -13.85
CA GLU A 302 16.24 -2.89 -14.00
C GLU A 302 17.44 -1.95 -13.80
N ASN A 303 17.37 -0.74 -14.39
CA ASN A 303 18.53 0.16 -14.47
C ASN A 303 18.24 1.62 -14.04
N GLY A 304 16.98 1.98 -13.75
CA GLY A 304 16.59 3.32 -13.31
C GLY A 304 16.45 4.36 -14.43
N ASP A 305 16.53 3.96 -15.69
CA ASP A 305 16.31 4.86 -16.82
C ASP A 305 14.89 5.41 -16.82
N VAL A 306 14.73 6.69 -17.11
CA VAL A 306 13.41 7.31 -17.22
C VAL A 306 12.72 6.80 -18.49
N LEU A 307 11.60 6.10 -18.31
CA LEU A 307 10.82 5.57 -19.43
C LEU A 307 9.81 6.60 -19.95
N TRP A 308 9.19 7.32 -19.05
CA TRP A 308 8.23 8.36 -19.37
C TRP A 308 8.04 9.34 -18.21
N THR A 309 7.58 10.53 -18.54
CA THR A 309 7.12 11.52 -17.57
C THR A 309 5.79 12.12 -18.01
N SER A 310 4.96 12.51 -17.04
CA SER A 310 3.73 13.25 -17.27
C SER A 310 3.72 14.48 -16.35
N PRO A 311 3.70 15.70 -16.90
CA PRO A 311 3.72 16.93 -16.11
C PRO A 311 2.52 17.02 -15.17
N TRP A 312 2.76 17.47 -13.93
CA TRP A 312 1.72 17.79 -12.96
C TRP A 312 1.90 19.25 -12.52
N ARG A 313 1.26 20.17 -13.26
CA ARG A 313 1.42 21.62 -13.04
C ARG A 313 0.62 22.16 -11.85
N GLU A 314 -0.21 21.31 -11.26
CA GLU A 314 -1.11 21.67 -10.15
C GLU A 314 -0.52 21.29 -8.77
N GLY A 315 0.66 20.67 -8.71
CA GLY A 315 1.32 20.33 -7.45
C GLY A 315 1.55 21.56 -6.58
N ARG A 316 1.13 21.50 -5.33
CA ARG A 316 1.23 22.62 -4.37
C ARG A 316 1.56 22.08 -2.99
N THR A 317 2.35 22.83 -2.25
CA THR A 317 2.67 22.62 -0.84
C THR A 317 3.21 21.22 -0.54
N ALA A 318 2.41 20.18 -0.73
CA ALA A 318 2.79 18.78 -0.51
C ALA A 318 2.03 17.85 -1.45
N VAL A 319 2.72 16.87 -2.00
CA VAL A 319 2.14 15.79 -2.82
C VAL A 319 2.31 14.49 -2.06
N ILE A 320 1.20 13.95 -1.54
CA ILE A 320 1.21 12.90 -0.53
C ILE A 320 0.65 11.57 -1.07
N PRO A 321 -0.49 11.54 -1.80
CA PRO A 321 -1.13 10.30 -2.18
C PRO A 321 -0.24 9.43 -3.08
N THR A 322 -0.22 8.14 -2.77
CA THR A 322 0.42 7.13 -3.62
C THR A 322 -0.38 6.96 -4.91
N PRO A 323 0.24 6.96 -6.09
CA PRO A 323 -0.44 6.69 -7.36
C PRO A 323 -1.10 5.31 -7.37
N VAL A 324 -2.13 5.14 -8.23
CA VAL A 324 -2.81 3.86 -8.44
C VAL A 324 -2.62 3.44 -9.88
N TYR A 325 -1.97 2.29 -10.12
CA TYR A 325 -1.84 1.70 -11.44
C TYR A 325 -3.00 0.74 -11.72
N HIS A 326 -3.59 0.82 -12.91
CA HIS A 326 -4.63 -0.09 -13.38
C HIS A 326 -4.61 -0.19 -14.91
N ASP A 327 -4.41 -1.39 -15.43
CA ASP A 327 -4.51 -1.73 -16.85
C ASP A 327 -3.89 -0.71 -17.82
N GLY A 328 -2.60 -0.41 -17.64
CA GLY A 328 -1.86 0.53 -18.49
C GLY A 328 -2.19 1.99 -18.22
N THR A 329 -2.94 2.28 -17.17
CA THR A 329 -3.21 3.65 -16.73
C THR A 329 -2.71 3.90 -15.32
N VAL A 330 -2.39 5.16 -15.02
CA VAL A 330 -1.99 5.61 -13.69
C VAL A 330 -2.91 6.73 -13.26
N TYR A 331 -3.64 6.51 -12.18
CA TYR A 331 -4.41 7.55 -11.52
C TYR A 331 -3.55 8.23 -10.44
N MET A 332 -3.63 9.55 -10.39
CA MET A 332 -3.00 10.34 -9.34
C MET A 332 -3.89 11.48 -8.88
N THR A 333 -3.69 11.91 -7.64
CA THR A 333 -4.41 13.03 -7.03
C THR A 333 -3.51 13.79 -6.05
N SER A 334 -3.84 15.03 -5.76
CA SER A 334 -3.17 15.82 -4.73
C SER A 334 -4.15 16.82 -4.10
N GLY A 335 -3.94 17.11 -2.83
CA GLY A 335 -4.71 18.06 -2.05
C GLY A 335 -4.43 19.52 -2.43
N TYR A 336 -4.76 20.44 -1.53
CA TYR A 336 -4.56 21.90 -1.69
C TYR A 336 -5.22 22.47 -2.95
N GLY A 337 -6.35 21.89 -3.38
CA GLY A 337 -7.08 22.33 -4.57
C GLY A 337 -6.47 21.87 -5.90
N SER A 338 -5.43 21.04 -5.88
CA SER A 338 -4.73 20.56 -7.08
C SER A 338 -5.64 19.71 -7.97
N GLY A 339 -6.25 18.64 -7.44
CA GLY A 339 -7.15 17.79 -8.21
C GLY A 339 -6.58 16.39 -8.49
N CYS A 340 -7.00 15.83 -9.62
CA CYS A 340 -6.62 14.48 -10.03
C CYS A 340 -6.56 14.32 -11.54
N LYS A 341 -5.86 13.29 -12.01
CA LYS A 341 -5.82 12.90 -13.41
C LYS A 341 -5.61 11.41 -13.61
N LEU A 342 -6.01 10.94 -14.77
CA LEU A 342 -5.70 9.61 -15.29
C LEU A 342 -4.74 9.75 -16.46
N VAL A 343 -3.64 9.02 -16.41
CA VAL A 343 -2.59 9.01 -17.44
C VAL A 343 -2.53 7.62 -18.05
N ARG A 344 -2.61 7.53 -19.37
CA ARG A 344 -2.36 6.29 -20.12
C ARG A 344 -0.88 6.16 -20.43
N ILE A 345 -0.33 4.98 -20.18
CA ILE A 345 1.07 4.67 -20.48
C ILE A 345 1.12 3.73 -21.69
N ASP A 346 1.80 4.17 -22.75
CA ASP A 346 1.97 3.40 -23.97
C ASP A 346 3.37 3.56 -24.55
N GLY A 347 4.16 2.47 -24.56
CA GLY A 347 5.45 2.39 -25.25
C GLY A 347 6.42 3.53 -24.94
N GLY A 348 6.55 3.92 -23.67
CA GLY A 348 7.40 5.02 -23.24
C GLY A 348 6.77 6.42 -23.37
N LYS A 349 5.48 6.50 -23.69
CA LYS A 349 4.70 7.75 -23.69
C LYS A 349 3.67 7.75 -22.58
N ALA A 350 3.43 8.93 -22.02
CA ALA A 350 2.40 9.17 -21.03
C ALA A 350 1.45 10.27 -21.55
N GLU A 351 0.17 9.94 -21.69
CA GLU A 351 -0.85 10.84 -22.22
C GLU A 351 -2.00 11.00 -21.22
N ASP A 352 -2.39 12.23 -20.94
CA ASP A 352 -3.52 12.51 -20.06
C ASP A 352 -4.82 12.05 -20.72
N VAL A 353 -5.53 11.11 -20.07
CA VAL A 353 -6.88 10.66 -20.50
C VAL A 353 -7.91 11.71 -20.11
N TRP A 354 -7.82 12.19 -18.88
CA TRP A 354 -8.59 13.30 -18.35
C TRP A 354 -7.88 13.93 -17.14
N VAL A 355 -8.23 15.20 -16.87
CA VAL A 355 -7.78 15.98 -15.71
C VAL A 355 -8.99 16.70 -15.12
N ASN A 356 -9.18 16.65 -13.80
CA ASN A 356 -10.25 17.39 -13.14
C ASN A 356 -9.97 17.66 -11.65
N LYS A 357 -10.96 18.22 -10.93
CA LYS A 357 -10.87 18.57 -9.51
C LYS A 357 -11.91 17.86 -8.64
N VAL A 358 -12.40 16.71 -9.08
CA VAL A 358 -13.36 15.89 -8.30
C VAL A 358 -12.68 15.35 -7.04
N MET A 359 -11.52 14.72 -7.19
CA MET A 359 -10.72 14.25 -6.07
C MET A 359 -9.56 15.20 -5.84
N LYS A 360 -9.48 15.74 -4.63
CA LYS A 360 -8.37 16.56 -4.12
C LYS A 360 -7.88 15.92 -2.83
N ASN A 361 -7.38 14.68 -2.96
CA ASN A 361 -7.00 13.90 -1.79
C ASN A 361 -5.73 14.47 -1.16
N HIS A 362 -5.73 14.56 0.18
CA HIS A 362 -4.64 15.14 0.94
C HIS A 362 -3.77 14.04 1.58
N HIS A 363 -4.10 13.56 2.78
CA HIS A 363 -3.29 12.58 3.51
C HIS A 363 -3.80 11.15 3.38
N GLY A 364 -5.10 10.95 3.18
CA GLY A 364 -5.78 9.68 3.40
C GLY A 364 -5.65 8.63 2.29
N GLY A 365 -5.01 8.98 1.17
CA GLY A 365 -4.94 8.09 0.01
C GLY A 365 -6.29 7.82 -0.62
N VAL A 366 -6.29 7.00 -1.67
CA VAL A 366 -7.50 6.54 -2.37
C VAL A 366 -7.43 5.05 -2.63
N VAL A 367 -8.55 4.37 -2.77
CA VAL A 367 -8.62 2.96 -3.16
C VAL A 367 -9.41 2.82 -4.45
N LEU A 368 -8.95 1.93 -5.33
CA LEU A 368 -9.65 1.56 -6.57
C LEU A 368 -10.39 0.23 -6.37
N VAL A 369 -11.71 0.26 -6.49
CA VAL A 369 -12.57 -0.92 -6.40
C VAL A 369 -13.52 -0.93 -7.58
N ASP A 370 -13.51 -2.01 -8.35
CA ASP A 370 -14.42 -2.24 -9.49
C ASP A 370 -14.62 -1.01 -10.42
N GLY A 371 -13.47 -0.41 -10.81
CA GLY A 371 -13.46 0.75 -11.73
C GLY A 371 -13.82 2.09 -11.08
N HIS A 372 -13.95 2.16 -9.75
CA HIS A 372 -14.29 3.37 -9.02
C HIS A 372 -13.23 3.69 -7.97
N ILE A 373 -12.88 4.96 -7.88
CA ILE A 373 -11.94 5.53 -6.89
C ILE A 373 -12.74 6.05 -5.70
N TYR A 374 -12.37 5.60 -4.50
CA TYR A 374 -12.92 6.07 -3.25
C TYR A 374 -11.84 6.75 -2.42
N GLY A 375 -12.15 7.90 -1.84
CA GLY A 375 -11.22 8.65 -0.97
C GLY A 375 -11.79 9.96 -0.49
N PHE A 376 -11.13 10.57 0.49
CA PHE A 376 -11.50 11.89 0.96
C PHE A 376 -10.95 12.97 0.02
N SER A 377 -11.77 13.96 -0.30
CA SER A 377 -11.42 15.11 -1.13
C SER A 377 -11.53 16.39 -0.33
N ASP A 378 -10.51 17.26 -0.37
CA ASP A 378 -10.53 18.56 0.29
C ASP A 378 -11.80 19.35 -0.06
N GLY A 379 -12.62 19.63 0.96
CA GLY A 379 -13.92 20.28 0.81
C GLY A 379 -14.99 19.42 0.11
N GLY A 380 -14.70 18.15 -0.20
CA GLY A 380 -15.62 17.19 -0.82
C GLY A 380 -16.15 16.12 0.13
N GLY A 381 -15.47 15.89 1.25
CA GLY A 381 -15.77 14.74 2.11
C GLY A 381 -15.32 13.42 1.48
N LEU A 382 -16.00 12.33 1.77
CA LEU A 382 -15.77 11.05 1.10
C LEU A 382 -16.40 11.08 -0.31
N VAL A 383 -15.62 10.74 -1.32
CA VAL A 383 -16.01 10.84 -2.73
C VAL A 383 -15.87 9.50 -3.42
N CYS A 384 -16.84 9.14 -4.24
CA CYS A 384 -16.73 8.10 -5.25
C CYS A 384 -16.59 8.73 -6.64
N GLN A 385 -15.57 8.33 -7.39
CA GLN A 385 -15.25 8.82 -8.73
C GLN A 385 -15.06 7.65 -9.70
N GLU A 386 -15.71 7.68 -10.85
CA GLU A 386 -15.50 6.69 -11.90
C GLU A 386 -14.11 6.86 -12.53
N LEU A 387 -13.30 5.80 -12.55
CA LEU A 387 -11.92 5.85 -13.06
C LEU A 387 -11.88 6.19 -14.56
N ALA A 388 -12.73 5.54 -15.36
CA ALA A 388 -12.67 5.64 -16.82
C ALA A 388 -12.97 7.06 -17.33
N THR A 389 -13.90 7.77 -16.70
CA THR A 389 -14.40 9.08 -17.16
C THR A 389 -13.98 10.25 -16.28
N GLY A 390 -13.49 9.96 -15.06
CA GLY A 390 -13.21 10.97 -14.05
C GLY A 390 -14.45 11.63 -13.45
N LYS A 391 -15.66 11.16 -13.75
CA LYS A 391 -16.90 11.73 -13.22
C LYS A 391 -17.13 11.35 -11.77
N GLN A 392 -17.59 12.29 -10.98
CA GLN A 392 -18.07 12.04 -9.63
C GLN A 392 -19.37 11.23 -9.69
N LYS A 393 -19.45 10.15 -8.95
CA LYS A 393 -20.66 9.36 -8.74
C LYS A 393 -21.47 9.96 -7.59
N TRP A 394 -20.83 10.12 -6.44
CA TRP A 394 -21.39 10.76 -5.26
C TRP A 394 -20.28 11.43 -4.42
N SER A 395 -20.68 12.29 -3.50
CA SER A 395 -19.82 12.79 -2.43
C SER A 395 -20.66 12.96 -1.17
N GLU A 396 -20.12 12.51 -0.05
CA GLU A 396 -20.75 12.58 1.26
C GLU A 396 -19.97 13.51 2.18
N ARG A 397 -20.71 14.43 2.81
CA ARG A 397 -20.17 15.38 3.79
C ARG A 397 -21.04 15.33 5.01
N GLY A 398 -20.44 15.04 6.12
CA GLY A 398 -21.12 15.02 7.41
C GLY A 398 -20.14 15.29 8.53
N GLU A 399 -20.63 15.21 9.76
CA GLU A 399 -19.77 15.23 10.92
C GLU A 399 -18.84 14.02 10.87
N GLY A 400 -17.50 14.27 10.99
CA GLY A 400 -16.48 13.24 10.85
C GLY A 400 -16.30 12.68 9.43
N ILE A 401 -16.82 13.37 8.39
CA ILE A 401 -16.62 12.97 6.96
C ILE A 401 -16.05 14.15 6.15
N GLN A 402 -15.07 14.85 6.68
CA GLN A 402 -14.48 15.99 5.96
C GLN A 402 -13.13 15.66 5.34
N LYS A 403 -12.22 15.14 6.14
CA LYS A 403 -10.90 14.67 5.76
C LYS A 403 -10.58 13.41 6.54
N GLY A 404 -9.87 12.49 5.94
CA GLY A 404 -9.55 11.26 6.62
C GLY A 404 -8.81 10.29 5.69
N ALA A 405 -8.58 9.09 6.19
CA ALA A 405 -7.94 7.99 5.47
C ALA A 405 -8.93 6.87 5.17
N VAL A 406 -8.70 6.17 4.06
CA VAL A 406 -9.54 5.05 3.60
C VAL A 406 -8.70 3.79 3.38
N HIS A 407 -9.28 2.65 3.78
CA HIS A 407 -8.80 1.31 3.53
C HIS A 407 -9.96 0.44 3.06
N TYR A 408 -9.71 -0.52 2.18
CA TYR A 408 -10.74 -1.41 1.67
C TYR A 408 -10.51 -2.85 2.12
N ALA A 409 -11.57 -3.52 2.56
CA ALA A 409 -11.60 -4.97 2.81
C ALA A 409 -13.02 -5.51 2.63
N ASP A 410 -13.15 -6.66 1.98
CA ASP A 410 -14.39 -7.46 1.93
C ASP A 410 -15.65 -6.66 1.53
N GLY A 411 -15.54 -5.80 0.50
CA GLY A 411 -16.65 -4.96 0.00
C GLY A 411 -16.88 -3.68 0.79
N MET A 412 -16.12 -3.42 1.85
CA MET A 412 -16.32 -2.29 2.75
C MET A 412 -15.12 -1.32 2.73
N LEU A 413 -15.41 -0.05 2.93
CA LEU A 413 -14.47 1.03 3.17
C LEU A 413 -14.35 1.25 4.68
N TYR A 414 -13.17 1.10 5.22
CA TYR A 414 -12.80 1.42 6.60
C TYR A 414 -12.23 2.83 6.60
N CYS A 415 -12.98 3.78 7.11
CA CYS A 415 -12.66 5.19 7.06
C CYS A 415 -12.31 5.72 8.45
N MET A 416 -11.30 6.59 8.54
CA MET A 416 -10.92 7.25 9.79
C MET A 416 -10.79 8.75 9.57
N ASP A 417 -11.55 9.54 10.32
CA ASP A 417 -11.48 11.01 10.32
C ASP A 417 -10.16 11.49 10.93
N GLU A 418 -9.57 12.55 10.35
CA GLU A 418 -8.28 13.06 10.82
C GLU A 418 -8.37 13.98 12.04
N GLU A 419 -9.56 14.49 12.39
CA GLU A 419 -9.75 15.47 13.47
C GLU A 419 -10.09 14.79 14.79
N ALA A 420 -11.25 14.13 14.83
CA ALA A 420 -11.82 13.56 16.05
C ALA A 420 -11.39 12.10 16.28
N GLY A 421 -10.90 11.40 15.25
CA GLY A 421 -10.64 9.97 15.34
C GLY A 421 -11.92 9.14 15.27
N SER A 422 -12.94 9.69 14.63
CA SER A 422 -14.15 8.97 14.27
C SER A 422 -13.83 7.94 13.19
N VAL A 423 -14.23 6.70 13.41
CA VAL A 423 -13.99 5.57 12.50
C VAL A 423 -15.33 5.04 12.03
N PHE A 424 -15.52 4.92 10.73
CA PHE A 424 -16.78 4.44 10.18
C PHE A 424 -16.59 3.42 9.07
N LEU A 425 -17.59 2.56 8.92
CA LEU A 425 -17.67 1.52 7.91
C LEU A 425 -18.69 1.94 6.85
N ALA A 426 -18.28 1.96 5.58
CA ALA A 426 -19.17 2.26 4.47
C ALA A 426 -19.06 1.21 3.37
N GLU A 427 -20.12 1.01 2.57
CA GLU A 427 -20.04 0.14 1.39
C GLU A 427 -19.14 0.76 0.31
N ALA A 428 -18.35 -0.06 -0.36
CA ALA A 428 -17.69 0.32 -1.61
C ALA A 428 -18.72 0.24 -2.77
N ASN A 429 -19.75 1.09 -2.71
CA ASN A 429 -20.87 1.11 -3.62
C ASN A 429 -20.80 2.37 -4.51
N PRO A 430 -20.77 2.25 -5.86
CA PRO A 430 -20.69 3.43 -6.73
C PRO A 430 -22.02 4.17 -6.90
N ASP A 431 -23.15 3.56 -6.55
CA ASP A 431 -24.46 4.16 -6.81
C ASP A 431 -24.88 5.13 -5.70
N GLU A 432 -24.54 4.80 -4.44
CA GLU A 432 -24.88 5.62 -3.28
C GLU A 432 -23.91 5.44 -2.12
N TYR A 433 -23.81 6.43 -1.23
CA TYR A 433 -23.15 6.29 0.07
C TYR A 433 -24.05 5.57 1.05
N LYS A 434 -23.48 4.55 1.73
CA LYS A 434 -24.20 3.83 2.78
C LYS A 434 -23.25 3.45 3.90
N GLU A 435 -23.51 3.99 5.08
CA GLU A 435 -22.74 3.75 6.30
C GLU A 435 -23.34 2.57 7.10
N HIS A 436 -22.46 1.74 7.65
CA HIS A 436 -22.79 0.51 8.39
C HIS A 436 -22.22 0.52 9.81
N GLY A 437 -22.06 1.66 10.39
CA GLY A 437 -21.65 1.84 11.78
C GLY A 437 -20.46 2.78 11.94
N ARG A 438 -20.39 3.35 13.14
CA ARG A 438 -19.40 4.36 13.51
C ARG A 438 -19.04 4.23 14.97
N PHE A 439 -17.78 4.53 15.32
CA PHE A 439 -17.33 4.66 16.69
C PHE A 439 -16.18 5.69 16.76
N GLU A 440 -15.85 6.12 17.97
CA GLU A 440 -14.70 6.96 18.25
C GLU A 440 -13.56 6.10 18.81
N ILE A 441 -12.30 6.41 18.47
CA ILE A 441 -11.17 5.79 19.16
C ILE A 441 -11.26 6.12 20.67
N PRO A 442 -10.84 5.20 21.58
CA PRO A 442 -11.08 5.36 23.02
C PRO A 442 -10.49 6.62 23.62
N ARG A 443 -9.43 7.13 23.03
CA ARG A 443 -8.75 8.38 23.39
C ARG A 443 -7.82 8.84 22.30
N GLN A 444 -7.54 10.12 22.26
CA GLN A 444 -6.52 10.72 21.41
C GLN A 444 -5.19 10.86 22.16
N THR A 445 -4.09 10.93 21.38
CA THR A 445 -2.76 11.17 21.94
C THR A 445 -2.63 12.58 22.54
N LYS A 446 -1.81 12.70 23.58
CA LYS A 446 -1.37 14.00 24.12
C LYS A 446 -0.17 14.58 23.33
N LEU A 447 0.51 13.80 22.51
CA LEU A 447 1.69 14.24 21.75
C LEU A 447 1.37 15.25 20.65
N ARG A 448 0.09 15.42 20.29
CA ARG A 448 -0.37 16.45 19.36
C ARG A 448 -0.78 17.76 20.02
N GLU A 449 -0.85 17.81 21.35
CA GLU A 449 -1.19 19.04 22.08
C GLU A 449 -0.19 20.15 21.75
N GLY A 450 -0.69 21.33 21.40
CA GLY A 450 0.14 22.49 21.00
C GLY A 450 0.70 22.43 19.57
N THR A 451 0.31 21.42 18.77
CA THR A 451 0.64 21.32 17.35
C THR A 451 -0.61 21.44 16.47
N ASN A 452 -0.42 21.63 15.15
CA ASN A 452 -1.50 21.55 14.17
C ASN A 452 -1.69 20.13 13.62
N GLY A 453 -0.96 19.12 14.16
CA GLY A 453 -1.00 17.75 13.71
C GLY A 453 -2.36 17.08 13.88
N LYS A 454 -2.71 16.19 13.00
CA LYS A 454 -3.97 15.45 12.96
C LYS A 454 -3.71 13.93 13.00
N ILE A 455 -4.73 13.11 12.84
CA ILE A 455 -4.62 11.67 12.72
C ILE A 455 -4.44 11.32 11.23
N TRP A 456 -3.20 11.19 10.78
CA TRP A 456 -2.89 10.96 9.38
C TRP A 456 -2.46 9.52 9.07
N THR A 457 -2.51 8.65 10.07
CA THR A 457 -2.20 7.23 9.86
C THR A 457 -3.39 6.53 9.20
N HIS A 458 -3.12 5.73 8.17
CA HIS A 458 -4.16 4.95 7.50
C HIS A 458 -4.58 3.75 8.34
N PRO A 459 -5.89 3.42 8.40
CA PRO A 459 -6.36 2.14 8.91
C PRO A 459 -5.71 0.97 8.19
N VAL A 460 -5.49 -0.13 8.91
CA VAL A 460 -5.04 -1.40 8.33
C VAL A 460 -5.96 -2.51 8.80
N VAL A 461 -6.54 -3.26 7.86
CA VAL A 461 -7.34 -4.45 8.16
C VAL A 461 -6.60 -5.66 7.63
N ILE A 462 -6.27 -6.62 8.50
CA ILE A 462 -5.62 -7.87 8.13
C ILE A 462 -5.78 -8.92 9.24
N GLY A 463 -6.00 -10.18 8.85
CA GLY A 463 -6.18 -11.29 9.77
C GLY A 463 -7.44 -11.16 10.65
N GLY A 464 -8.50 -10.52 10.14
CA GLY A 464 -9.74 -10.24 10.87
C GLY A 464 -9.59 -9.16 11.94
N LYS A 465 -8.54 -8.36 11.90
CA LYS A 465 -8.26 -7.29 12.86
C LYS A 465 -8.14 -5.93 12.17
N LEU A 466 -8.63 -4.89 12.83
CA LEU A 466 -8.48 -3.50 12.42
C LEU A 466 -7.44 -2.82 13.34
N TYR A 467 -6.42 -2.23 12.73
CA TYR A 467 -5.37 -1.48 13.41
C TYR A 467 -5.53 0.01 13.11
N LEU A 468 -5.62 0.81 14.17
CA LEU A 468 -5.72 2.26 14.11
C LEU A 468 -4.61 2.90 14.94
N ARG A 469 -4.01 3.97 14.45
CA ARG A 469 -2.93 4.64 15.19
C ARG A 469 -3.15 6.14 15.29
N ASP A 470 -2.91 6.68 16.48
CA ASP A 470 -2.78 8.11 16.76
C ASP A 470 -1.48 8.34 17.55
N GLN A 471 -0.40 8.67 16.84
CA GLN A 471 0.95 8.90 17.35
C GLN A 471 1.48 7.71 18.17
N ASP A 472 1.58 7.85 19.51
CA ASP A 472 2.04 6.83 20.44
C ASP A 472 1.02 5.73 20.73
N LEU A 473 -0.22 5.90 20.30
CA LEU A 473 -1.32 4.97 20.53
C LEU A 473 -1.57 4.11 19.28
N LEU A 474 -1.45 2.80 19.44
CA LEU A 474 -1.87 1.82 18.42
C LEU A 474 -2.98 0.96 19.02
N PHE A 475 -4.16 0.99 18.41
CA PHE A 475 -5.35 0.21 18.80
C PHE A 475 -5.52 -0.98 17.85
N CYS A 476 -5.93 -2.12 18.40
CA CYS A 476 -6.29 -3.31 17.65
C CYS A 476 -7.71 -3.75 18.00
N TYR A 477 -8.56 -3.87 17.00
CA TYR A 477 -9.95 -4.29 17.14
C TYR A 477 -10.20 -5.60 16.42
N ASP A 478 -11.17 -6.39 16.92
CA ASP A 478 -11.69 -7.57 16.25
C ASP A 478 -12.80 -7.16 15.28
N VAL A 479 -12.59 -7.42 13.99
CA VAL A 479 -13.58 -7.14 12.93
C VAL A 479 -14.01 -8.40 12.19
N LYS A 480 -13.70 -9.57 12.74
CA LYS A 480 -14.13 -10.84 12.20
C LYS A 480 -15.63 -11.07 12.48
N SER A 481 -16.38 -11.59 11.47
CA SER A 481 -17.80 -11.93 11.59
C SER A 481 -18.04 -13.26 12.33
#